data_8f25362dda47880f79c1ef2feeb5cfd4
#
_entry.id   8f25362dda47880f79c1ef2feeb5cfd4
#
_cell.length_a   1.000
_cell.length_b   1.000
_cell.length_c   1.000
_cell.angle_alpha   90.00
_cell.angle_beta   90.00
_cell.angle_gamma   90.00
#
_symmetry.space_group_name_H-M   'P 1'
#
loop_
_entity.id
_entity.type
_entity.pdbx_description
1 polymer ?
#
loop_
_entity_poly.entity_id
_entity_poly.type
_entity_poly.pdbx_seq_one_letter_code
_entity_poly.pdbx_strand_id
1 'polypeptide(L)'
;MTTIAPQMITPAALVDVLAGLYEAEQASIFRFMQPGNTYLTRATVELRDQVEEMSRTTERHTAELGRLIEDLGGVAHAARLGAENQYLAYLSLKFLIPKLANAKRDAIQRYQNAIKATKGGAPEEVRGLLDAHLADHKNDLDTLQRAAALTR
;
A
#
# COMPACT_ATOMS: atom_id res chain seq x y z
N MET A 1 41.69 -0.18 10.58
CA MET A 1 40.22 -0.37 10.51
C MET A 1 39.68 0.41 9.32
N THR A 2 39.34 -0.28 8.28
CA THR A 2 38.68 0.32 7.14
C THR A 2 37.20 0.52 7.49
N THR A 3 36.81 1.76 7.72
CA THR A 3 35.42 2.12 7.87
C THR A 3 34.78 1.97 6.49
N ILE A 4 33.96 0.94 6.29
CA ILE A 4 33.19 0.81 5.06
C ILE A 4 32.13 1.91 5.12
N ALA A 5 32.27 2.94 4.29
CA ALA A 5 31.26 3.96 4.11
C ALA A 5 29.95 3.26 3.70
N PRO A 6 28.79 3.62 4.28
CA PRO A 6 27.54 3.05 3.84
C PRO A 6 27.39 3.29 2.35
N GLN A 7 27.19 2.23 1.59
CA GLN A 7 26.98 2.34 0.15
C GLN A 7 25.71 3.16 -0.09
N MET A 8 25.87 4.29 -0.75
CA MET A 8 24.73 5.09 -1.20
C MET A 8 23.99 4.30 -2.28
N ILE A 9 22.66 4.21 -2.13
CA ILE A 9 21.83 3.58 -3.13
C ILE A 9 21.97 4.33 -4.48
N THR A 10 22.14 3.58 -5.56
CA THR A 10 22.21 4.18 -6.90
C THR A 10 20.83 4.67 -7.33
N PRO A 11 20.75 5.69 -8.23
CA PRO A 11 19.46 6.11 -8.76
C PRO A 11 18.65 4.98 -9.40
N ALA A 12 19.32 4.08 -10.13
CA ALA A 12 18.65 2.91 -10.72
C ALA A 12 18.09 1.96 -9.68
N ALA A 13 18.84 1.69 -8.62
CA ALA A 13 18.39 0.82 -7.53
C ALA A 13 17.23 1.47 -6.76
N LEU A 14 17.25 2.78 -6.57
CA LEU A 14 16.18 3.53 -5.94
C LEU A 14 14.87 3.42 -6.77
N VAL A 15 14.96 3.62 -8.09
CA VAL A 15 13.83 3.48 -8.99
C VAL A 15 13.26 2.06 -8.92
N ASP A 16 14.11 1.04 -8.86
CA ASP A 16 13.66 -0.36 -8.74
C ASP A 16 12.88 -0.60 -7.44
N VAL A 17 13.34 -0.05 -6.32
CA VAL A 17 12.64 -0.16 -5.04
C VAL A 17 11.25 0.50 -5.13
N LEU A 18 11.20 1.71 -5.68
CA LEU A 18 9.95 2.45 -5.83
C LEU A 18 8.99 1.76 -6.82
N ALA A 19 9.53 1.19 -7.90
CA ALA A 19 8.74 0.43 -8.87
C ALA A 19 8.10 -0.80 -8.25
N GLY A 20 8.79 -1.48 -7.35
CA GLY A 20 8.24 -2.61 -6.58
C GLY A 20 7.06 -2.19 -5.71
N LEU A 21 7.17 -1.05 -5.02
CA LEU A 21 6.07 -0.50 -4.23
C LEU A 21 4.90 -0.05 -5.11
N TYR A 22 5.18 0.59 -6.22
CA TYR A 22 4.18 1.04 -7.19
C TYR A 22 3.38 -0.14 -7.73
N GLU A 23 4.05 -1.21 -8.13
CA GLU A 23 3.41 -2.44 -8.60
C GLU A 23 2.54 -3.07 -7.52
N ALA A 24 3.03 -3.14 -6.28
CA ALA A 24 2.29 -3.68 -5.15
C ALA A 24 1.03 -2.87 -4.84
N GLU A 25 1.11 -1.54 -4.87
CA GLU A 25 -0.05 -0.68 -4.66
C GLU A 25 -1.08 -0.84 -5.78
N GLN A 26 -0.64 -0.97 -7.04
CA GLN A 26 -1.55 -1.23 -8.16
C GLN A 26 -2.24 -2.58 -8.05
N ALA A 27 -1.57 -3.60 -7.56
CA ALA A 27 -2.11 -4.95 -7.39
C ALA A 27 -2.91 -5.10 -6.09
N SER A 28 -3.03 -4.04 -5.29
CA SER A 28 -3.69 -4.08 -3.99
C SER A 28 -5.17 -4.45 -4.11
N ILE A 29 -5.60 -5.31 -3.20
CA ILE A 29 -7.01 -5.69 -3.01
C ILE A 29 -7.91 -4.46 -2.81
N PHE A 30 -7.40 -3.38 -2.23
CA PHE A 30 -8.16 -2.15 -1.97
C PHE A 30 -8.63 -1.46 -3.24
N ARG A 31 -7.98 -1.68 -4.36
CA ARG A 31 -8.43 -1.13 -5.66
C ARG A 31 -9.77 -1.70 -6.11
N PHE A 32 -10.14 -2.87 -5.60
CA PHE A 32 -11.40 -3.52 -5.90
C PHE A 32 -12.51 -3.15 -4.92
N MET A 33 -12.20 -2.38 -3.87
CA MET A 33 -13.14 -1.96 -2.83
C MET A 33 -13.83 -0.63 -3.17
N GLN A 34 -14.34 -0.51 -4.39
CA GLN A 34 -15.01 0.69 -4.86
C GLN A 34 -16.47 0.76 -4.36
N PRO A 35 -17.04 1.96 -4.28
CA PRO A 35 -18.42 2.14 -3.86
C PRO A 35 -19.41 1.29 -4.66
N GLY A 36 -20.36 0.66 -4.00
CA GLY A 36 -21.45 -0.10 -4.62
C GLY A 36 -21.18 -1.57 -4.86
N ASN A 37 -19.95 -2.05 -4.64
CA ASN A 37 -19.58 -3.43 -4.95
C ASN A 37 -19.61 -4.40 -3.76
N THR A 38 -20.01 -3.94 -2.58
CA THR A 38 -19.98 -4.76 -1.37
C THR A 38 -21.34 -4.83 -0.73
N TYR A 39 -21.88 -6.03 -0.54
CA TYR A 39 -23.07 -6.24 0.27
C TYR A 39 -22.67 -6.12 1.74
N LEU A 40 -23.17 -5.07 2.39
CA LEU A 40 -22.84 -4.79 3.78
C LEU A 40 -23.96 -5.21 4.71
N THR A 41 -23.60 -5.92 5.76
CA THR A 41 -24.50 -6.11 6.90
C THR A 41 -24.61 -4.78 7.66
N ARG A 42 -25.70 -4.62 8.42
CA ARG A 42 -25.95 -3.40 9.20
C ARG A 42 -24.80 -3.03 10.14
N ALA A 43 -24.11 -4.05 10.67
CA ALA A 43 -22.99 -3.88 11.60
C ALA A 43 -21.70 -3.34 10.93
N THR A 44 -21.63 -3.32 9.60
CA THR A 44 -20.42 -2.96 8.84
C THR A 44 -20.57 -1.66 8.05
N VAL A 45 -21.70 -0.96 8.17
CA VAL A 45 -21.95 0.27 7.41
C VAL A 45 -20.90 1.35 7.68
N GLU A 46 -20.48 1.54 8.94
CA GLU A 46 -19.45 2.52 9.29
C GLU A 46 -18.10 2.14 8.69
N LEU A 47 -17.78 0.85 8.67
CA LEU A 47 -16.54 0.34 8.11
C LEU A 47 -16.48 0.52 6.59
N ARG A 48 -17.64 0.53 5.93
CA ARG A 48 -17.72 0.77 4.49
C ARG A 48 -17.01 2.06 4.08
N ASP A 49 -17.35 3.16 4.74
CA ASP A 49 -16.76 4.48 4.43
C ASP A 49 -15.25 4.46 4.67
N GLN A 50 -14.81 3.77 5.71
CA GLN A 50 -13.39 3.63 6.02
C GLN A 50 -12.66 2.81 4.96
N VAL A 51 -13.24 1.71 4.49
CA VAL A 51 -12.65 0.87 3.43
C VAL A 51 -12.62 1.62 2.09
N GLU A 52 -13.67 2.36 1.77
CA GLU A 52 -13.69 3.23 0.58
C GLU A 52 -12.58 4.29 0.64
N GLU A 53 -12.35 4.86 1.82
CA GLU A 53 -11.25 5.80 2.03
C GLU A 53 -9.88 5.12 1.85
N MET A 54 -9.72 3.87 2.30
CA MET A 54 -8.50 3.08 2.08
C MET A 54 -8.27 2.83 0.59
N SER A 55 -9.32 2.64 -0.19
CA SER A 55 -9.23 2.53 -1.65
C SER A 55 -8.70 3.82 -2.27
N ARG A 56 -9.21 4.97 -1.86
CA ARG A 56 -8.73 6.28 -2.32
C ARG A 56 -7.28 6.53 -1.91
N THR A 57 -6.91 6.14 -0.70
CA THR A 57 -5.53 6.22 -0.22
C THR A 57 -4.58 5.40 -1.10
N THR A 58 -5.00 4.19 -1.50
CA THR A 58 -4.21 3.33 -2.38
C THR A 58 -4.01 3.98 -3.75
N GLU A 59 -5.04 4.60 -4.32
CA GLU A 59 -4.92 5.34 -5.58
C GLU A 59 -3.96 6.51 -5.46
N ARG A 60 -4.03 7.25 -4.36
CA ARG A 60 -3.13 8.36 -4.08
C ARG A 60 -1.68 7.88 -3.94
N HIS A 61 -1.43 6.82 -3.19
CA HIS A 61 -0.10 6.21 -3.07
C HIS A 61 0.47 5.82 -4.44
N THR A 62 -0.35 5.20 -5.27
CA THR A 62 0.04 4.80 -6.62
C THR A 62 0.44 6.02 -7.46
N ALA A 63 -0.36 7.08 -7.44
CA ALA A 63 -0.08 8.30 -8.19
C ALA A 63 1.21 8.99 -7.69
N GLU A 64 1.40 9.08 -6.38
CA GLU A 64 2.58 9.70 -5.78
C GLU A 64 3.86 8.91 -6.09
N LEU A 65 3.81 7.58 -6.01
CA LEU A 65 4.95 6.72 -6.38
C LEU A 65 5.27 6.82 -7.86
N GLY A 66 4.26 6.84 -8.72
CA GLY A 66 4.45 6.98 -10.16
C GLY A 66 5.12 8.29 -10.53
N ARG A 67 4.69 9.39 -9.92
CA ARG A 67 5.30 10.72 -10.12
C ARG A 67 6.77 10.72 -9.66
N LEU A 68 7.05 10.14 -8.50
CA LEU A 68 8.39 10.11 -7.95
C LEU A 68 9.33 9.29 -8.82
N ILE A 69 8.87 8.15 -9.35
CA ILE A 69 9.64 7.33 -10.31
C ILE A 69 10.00 8.16 -11.55
N GLU A 70 9.03 8.87 -12.12
CA GLU A 70 9.24 9.72 -13.30
C GLU A 70 10.21 10.86 -13.00
N ASP A 71 10.07 11.51 -11.84
CA ASP A 71 10.97 12.60 -11.41
C ASP A 71 12.41 12.11 -11.25
N LEU A 72 12.63 10.84 -10.95
CA LEU A 72 13.94 10.21 -10.85
C LEU A 72 14.46 9.65 -12.19
N GLY A 73 13.74 9.88 -13.28
CA GLY A 73 14.12 9.44 -14.62
C GLY A 73 13.72 8.01 -14.99
N GLY A 74 12.91 7.37 -14.15
CA GLY A 74 12.36 6.04 -14.43
C GLY A 74 11.03 6.12 -15.17
N VAL A 75 10.49 4.95 -15.48
CA VAL A 75 9.18 4.81 -16.11
C VAL A 75 8.27 3.98 -15.18
N ALA A 76 7.12 4.54 -14.84
CA ALA A 76 6.11 3.84 -14.07
C ALA A 76 5.29 2.94 -15.01
N HIS A 77 5.46 1.63 -14.88
CA HIS A 77 4.74 0.66 -15.70
C HIS A 77 3.47 0.20 -14.99
N ALA A 78 2.35 0.20 -15.73
CA ALA A 78 1.10 -0.34 -15.22
C ALA A 78 1.25 -1.85 -14.95
N ALA A 79 0.86 -2.28 -13.75
CA ALA A 79 0.84 -3.70 -13.41
C ALA A 79 -0.31 -4.39 -14.17
N ARG A 80 -0.08 -5.63 -14.58
CA ARG A 80 -1.16 -6.47 -15.08
C ARG A 80 -2.00 -6.91 -13.88
N LEU A 81 -3.25 -6.47 -13.86
CA LEU A 81 -4.19 -6.90 -12.85
C LEU A 81 -4.72 -8.29 -13.22
N GLY A 82 -4.43 -9.27 -12.38
CA GLY A 82 -4.99 -10.61 -12.52
C GLY A 82 -6.48 -10.62 -12.16
N ALA A 83 -7.23 -11.56 -12.73
CA ALA A 83 -8.65 -11.76 -12.42
C ALA A 83 -8.89 -12.35 -11.02
N GLU A 84 -7.83 -12.72 -10.32
CA GLU A 84 -7.85 -13.49 -9.08
C GLU A 84 -8.61 -12.82 -7.93
N ASN A 85 -8.66 -11.49 -7.92
CA ASN A 85 -9.29 -10.73 -6.84
C ASN A 85 -10.70 -10.23 -7.19
N GLN A 86 -11.22 -10.53 -8.37
CA GLN A 86 -12.54 -10.03 -8.79
C GLN A 86 -13.68 -10.55 -7.92
N TYR A 87 -13.58 -11.78 -7.43
CA TYR A 87 -14.60 -12.38 -6.58
C TYR A 87 -14.72 -11.69 -5.22
N LEU A 88 -13.69 -10.97 -4.79
CA LEU A 88 -13.66 -10.31 -3.48
C LEU A 88 -14.72 -9.22 -3.36
N ALA A 89 -15.11 -8.61 -4.49
CA ALA A 89 -16.16 -7.61 -4.53
C ALA A 89 -17.55 -8.18 -4.17
N TYR A 90 -17.73 -9.49 -4.29
CA TYR A 90 -18.98 -10.17 -4.00
C TYR A 90 -19.06 -10.72 -2.58
N LEU A 91 -17.97 -10.68 -1.83
CA LEU A 91 -17.95 -11.14 -0.44
C LEU A 91 -18.49 -10.05 0.50
N SER A 92 -19.16 -10.46 1.56
CA SER A 92 -19.52 -9.51 2.62
C SER A 92 -18.24 -8.99 3.29
N LEU A 93 -18.31 -7.77 3.80
CA LEU A 93 -17.15 -7.13 4.43
C LEU A 93 -16.63 -7.94 5.62
N LYS A 94 -17.49 -8.64 6.33
CA LYS A 94 -17.13 -9.54 7.44
C LYS A 94 -16.11 -10.61 7.01
N PHE A 95 -16.27 -11.19 5.81
CA PHE A 95 -15.34 -12.18 5.28
C PHE A 95 -14.10 -11.52 4.67
N LEU A 96 -14.20 -10.27 4.24
CA LEU A 96 -13.10 -9.53 3.65
C LEU A 96 -12.13 -8.97 4.70
N ILE A 97 -12.61 -8.63 5.90
CA ILE A 97 -11.78 -7.97 6.93
C ILE A 97 -10.45 -8.69 7.18
N PRO A 98 -10.40 -10.03 7.39
CA PRO A 98 -9.12 -10.70 7.57
C PRO A 98 -8.20 -10.58 6.36
N LYS A 99 -8.74 -10.61 5.15
CA LYS A 99 -7.97 -10.46 3.90
C LYS A 99 -7.42 -9.04 3.77
N LEU A 100 -8.24 -8.04 4.09
CA LEU A 100 -7.83 -6.63 4.06
C LEU A 100 -6.72 -6.35 5.10
N ALA A 101 -6.87 -6.90 6.30
CA ALA A 101 -5.86 -6.76 7.35
C ALA A 101 -4.52 -7.39 6.94
N ASN A 102 -4.56 -8.58 6.34
CA ASN A 102 -3.35 -9.25 5.84
C ASN A 102 -2.69 -8.43 4.71
N ALA A 103 -3.48 -7.86 3.81
CA ALA A 103 -2.96 -6.98 2.75
C ALA A 103 -2.23 -5.76 3.34
N LYS A 104 -2.76 -5.18 4.42
CA LYS A 104 -2.10 -4.06 5.10
C LYS A 104 -0.80 -4.50 5.80
N ARG A 105 -0.78 -5.68 6.42
CA ARG A 105 0.45 -6.24 7.02
C ARG A 105 1.53 -6.44 5.96
N ASP A 106 1.18 -6.97 4.81
CA ASP A 106 2.11 -7.15 3.69
C ASP A 106 2.63 -5.81 3.17
N ALA A 107 1.75 -4.82 3.03
CA ALA A 107 2.13 -3.47 2.61
C ALA A 107 3.10 -2.84 3.62
N ILE A 108 2.82 -2.93 4.91
CA ILE A 108 3.69 -2.43 5.98
C ILE A 108 5.08 -3.05 5.87
N GLN A 109 5.14 -4.37 5.68
CA GLN A 109 6.43 -5.06 5.55
C GLN A 109 7.20 -4.60 4.31
N ARG A 110 6.52 -4.40 3.18
CA ARG A 110 7.14 -3.91 1.94
C ARG A 110 7.70 -2.51 2.12
N TYR A 111 6.97 -1.61 2.77
CA TYR A 111 7.45 -0.24 3.04
C TYR A 111 8.60 -0.23 4.04
N GLN A 112 8.56 -1.05 5.08
CA GLN A 112 9.66 -1.17 6.02
C GLN A 112 10.93 -1.66 5.33
N ASN A 113 10.82 -2.65 4.45
CA ASN A 113 11.94 -3.16 3.66
C ASN A 113 12.49 -2.08 2.71
N ALA A 114 11.60 -1.32 2.06
CA ALA A 114 11.98 -0.23 1.16
C ALA A 114 12.70 0.89 1.90
N ILE A 115 12.20 1.29 3.06
CA ILE A 115 12.84 2.31 3.91
C ILE A 115 14.24 1.85 4.33
N LYS A 116 14.37 0.60 4.74
CA LYS A 116 15.65 0.01 5.12
C LYS A 116 16.63 -0.02 3.95
N ALA A 117 16.16 -0.42 2.76
CA ALA A 117 17.00 -0.51 1.56
C ALA A 117 17.46 0.88 1.07
N THR A 118 16.69 1.93 1.33
CA THR A 118 16.97 3.29 0.85
C THR A 118 17.64 4.18 1.91
N LYS A 119 17.95 3.65 3.08
CA LYS A 119 18.44 4.40 4.23
C LYS A 119 19.78 5.11 3.98
N GLY A 120 20.60 4.63 3.05
CA GLY A 120 21.93 5.16 2.77
C GLY A 120 21.99 6.10 1.57
N GLY A 121 21.17 7.14 1.47
CA GLY A 121 21.36 8.16 0.44
C GLY A 121 20.13 8.46 -0.43
N ALA A 122 18.97 8.01 -0.05
CA ALA A 122 17.73 8.42 -0.73
C ALA A 122 17.46 9.91 -0.45
N PRO A 123 16.98 10.67 -1.45
CA PRO A 123 16.54 12.04 -1.22
C PRO A 123 15.50 12.13 -0.11
N GLU A 124 15.50 13.25 0.61
CA GLU A 124 14.57 13.47 1.71
C GLU A 124 13.10 13.35 1.29
N GLU A 125 12.79 13.81 0.07
CA GLU A 125 11.44 13.68 -0.51
C GLU A 125 11.01 12.22 -0.60
N VAL A 126 11.89 11.32 -1.02
CA VAL A 126 11.62 9.88 -1.09
C VAL A 126 11.37 9.32 0.31
N ARG A 127 12.23 9.65 1.25
CA ARG A 127 12.12 9.19 2.64
C ARG A 127 10.82 9.66 3.28
N GLY A 128 10.48 10.92 3.11
CA GLY A 128 9.24 11.49 3.62
C GLY A 128 8.00 10.82 3.06
N LEU A 129 8.00 10.53 1.76
CA LEU A 129 6.89 9.85 1.09
C LEU A 129 6.72 8.42 1.61
N LEU A 130 7.81 7.67 1.72
CA LEU A 130 7.77 6.29 2.22
C LEU A 130 7.29 6.24 3.68
N ASP A 131 7.77 7.15 4.52
CA ASP A 131 7.33 7.24 5.92
C ASP A 131 5.83 7.57 6.01
N ALA A 132 5.35 8.49 5.18
CA ALA A 132 3.93 8.87 5.15
C ALA A 132 3.04 7.72 4.70
N HIS A 133 3.42 7.01 3.65
CA HIS A 133 2.68 5.83 3.18
C HIS A 133 2.66 4.72 4.23
N LEU A 134 3.79 4.49 4.89
CA LEU A 134 3.87 3.49 5.97
C LEU A 134 2.91 3.85 7.11
N ALA A 135 2.86 5.11 7.50
CA ALA A 135 1.96 5.58 8.55
C ALA A 135 0.49 5.37 8.15
N ASP A 136 0.13 5.65 6.90
CA ASP A 136 -1.22 5.41 6.37
C ASP A 136 -1.60 3.93 6.49
N HIS A 137 -0.72 3.02 6.06
CA HIS A 137 -0.98 1.58 6.15
C HIS A 137 -1.11 1.09 7.59
N LYS A 138 -0.31 1.60 8.51
CA LYS A 138 -0.41 1.26 9.94
C LYS A 138 -1.73 1.73 10.55
N ASN A 139 -2.16 2.95 10.23
CA ASN A 139 -3.43 3.48 10.68
C ASN A 139 -4.61 2.66 10.12
N ASP A 140 -4.53 2.28 8.86
CA ASP A 140 -5.56 1.46 8.22
C ASP A 140 -5.63 0.07 8.84
N LEU A 141 -4.49 -0.54 9.13
CA LEU A 141 -4.45 -1.84 9.83
C LEU A 141 -5.12 -1.74 11.20
N ASP A 142 -4.82 -0.71 11.96
CA ASP A 142 -5.42 -0.50 13.28
C ASP A 142 -6.95 -0.38 13.16
N THR A 143 -7.44 0.37 12.20
CA THR A 143 -8.88 0.51 11.90
C THR A 143 -9.52 -0.85 11.59
N LEU A 144 -8.87 -1.66 10.75
CA LEU A 144 -9.37 -2.98 10.37
C LEU A 144 -9.37 -3.95 11.57
N GLN A 145 -8.36 -3.90 12.42
CA GLN A 145 -8.28 -4.73 13.61
C GLN A 145 -9.37 -4.40 14.62
N ARG A 146 -9.67 -3.11 14.82
CA ARG A 146 -10.78 -2.68 15.68
C ARG A 146 -12.12 -3.15 15.13
N ALA A 147 -12.31 -3.04 13.82
CA ALA A 147 -13.52 -3.50 13.15
C ALA A 147 -13.69 -5.02 13.30
N ALA A 148 -12.62 -5.79 13.15
CA ALA A 148 -12.64 -7.24 13.34
C ALA A 148 -13.10 -7.63 14.77
N ALA A 149 -12.68 -6.87 15.78
CA ALA A 149 -13.07 -7.11 17.16
C ALA A 149 -14.57 -6.85 17.40
N LEU A 150 -15.17 -5.92 16.64
CA LEU A 150 -16.60 -5.58 16.77
C LEU A 150 -17.54 -6.50 16.00
N THR A 151 -17.00 -7.29 15.06
CA THR A 151 -17.81 -8.16 14.18
C THR A 151 -17.85 -9.63 14.62
N ARG A 152 -17.31 -9.93 15.77
CA ARG A 152 -17.35 -11.29 16.36
C ARG A 152 -18.75 -11.67 16.85
#